data_0c65464bc6b47a24a67d0d70927e71a3
#
_entry.id   0c65464bc6b47a24a67d0d70927e71a3
#
_cell.length_a   1.000
_cell.length_b   1.000
_cell.length_c   1.000
_cell.angle_alpha   90.00
_cell.angle_beta   90.00
_cell.angle_gamma   90.00
#
_symmetry.space_group_name_H-M   'P 1'
#
loop_
_entity.id
_entity.type
_entity.pdbx_description
1 polymer ?
#
loop_
_entity_poly.entity_id
_entity_poly.type
_entity_poly.pdbx_seq_one_letter_code
_entity_poly.pdbx_strand_id
1 'polypeptide(L)'
;MPPTARFDLGTGDALVILPPDQTELLRELDAVFSGWGRAAGAREILPPPVYPVRDLEKFDVYTNFPHLALVGAGLDLDTGSGKPSDGGFAPESLLGARLGLPHATCYGAYLFHENTHVPDGTLITLVNRCFRNEEHYGGLRRLLSFQMREIVALGSYEHTQDTIARFTERILEFSRARQVGVAGGPRGRS
;
A
#
# COMPACT_ATOMS: atom_id res chain seq x y z
N MET A 1 10.38 8.39 -25.94
CA MET A 1 9.48 7.94 -24.86
C MET A 1 8.44 9.01 -24.62
N PRO A 2 7.13 8.69 -24.53
CA PRO A 2 6.16 9.68 -24.07
C PRO A 2 6.54 10.13 -22.65
N PRO A 3 6.35 11.41 -22.31
CA PRO A 3 6.70 11.89 -20.98
C PRO A 3 5.81 11.20 -19.93
N THR A 4 6.41 10.79 -18.81
CA THR A 4 5.64 10.36 -17.64
C THR A 4 4.82 11.53 -17.14
N ALA A 5 3.49 11.41 -17.12
CA ALA A 5 2.66 12.46 -16.55
C ALA A 5 2.82 12.41 -15.01
N ARG A 6 3.15 13.56 -14.43
CA ARG A 6 3.36 13.74 -12.99
C ARG A 6 2.45 14.82 -12.48
N PHE A 7 1.99 14.68 -11.27
CA PHE A 7 1.11 15.64 -10.61
C PHE A 7 1.78 16.12 -9.34
N ASP A 8 2.13 17.39 -9.33
CA ASP A 8 2.66 18.10 -8.17
C ASP A 8 1.48 18.58 -7.31
N LEU A 9 1.49 18.25 -6.04
CA LEU A 9 0.53 18.73 -5.05
C LEU A 9 1.11 19.83 -4.16
N GLY A 10 2.17 20.52 -4.62
CA GLY A 10 2.89 21.54 -3.86
C GLY A 10 4.00 21.00 -2.97
N THR A 11 4.19 19.68 -2.95
CA THR A 11 5.21 18.98 -2.13
C THR A 11 6.09 18.04 -2.96
N GLY A 12 6.14 18.26 -4.28
CA GLY A 12 6.89 17.46 -5.25
C GLY A 12 6.01 16.48 -6.04
N ASP A 13 6.64 15.66 -6.87
CA ASP A 13 5.99 14.68 -7.77
C ASP A 13 5.29 13.55 -6.97
N ALA A 14 4.11 13.84 -6.44
CA ALA A 14 3.34 12.96 -5.56
C ALA A 14 2.61 11.82 -6.28
N LEU A 15 2.12 12.09 -7.48
CA LEU A 15 1.35 11.16 -8.29
C LEU A 15 1.97 11.03 -9.69
N VAL A 16 1.92 9.83 -10.26
CA VAL A 16 2.47 9.56 -11.59
C VAL A 16 1.52 8.69 -12.40
N ILE A 17 1.48 8.92 -13.70
CA ILE A 17 0.94 7.96 -14.66
C ILE A 17 2.16 7.23 -15.26
N LEU A 18 2.24 5.94 -15.01
CA LEU A 18 3.34 5.12 -15.54
C LEU A 18 3.20 4.97 -17.06
N PRO A 19 4.27 5.19 -17.85
CA PRO A 19 4.27 4.88 -19.27
C PRO A 19 4.21 3.35 -19.49
N PRO A 20 3.93 2.90 -20.75
CA PRO A 20 3.69 1.48 -21.04
C PRO A 20 4.82 0.55 -20.58
N ASP A 21 6.07 0.91 -20.83
CA ASP A 21 7.27 0.13 -20.46
C ASP A 21 7.39 -0.05 -18.93
N GLN A 22 7.15 1.01 -18.15
CA GLN A 22 7.16 0.92 -16.69
C GLN A 22 5.94 0.16 -16.15
N THR A 23 4.80 0.28 -16.82
CA THR A 23 3.60 -0.49 -16.48
C THR A 23 3.83 -1.99 -16.70
N GLU A 24 4.48 -2.36 -17.80
CA GLU A 24 4.84 -3.74 -18.11
C GLU A 24 5.83 -4.30 -17.07
N LEU A 25 6.89 -3.55 -16.76
CA LEU A 25 7.82 -3.92 -15.70
C LEU A 25 7.14 -4.12 -14.34
N LEU A 26 6.22 -3.24 -13.96
CA LEU A 26 5.45 -3.38 -12.71
C LEU A 26 4.65 -4.67 -12.69
N ARG A 27 4.00 -5.03 -13.81
CA ARG A 27 3.22 -6.28 -13.94
C ARG A 27 4.11 -7.52 -13.89
N GLU A 28 5.28 -7.48 -14.54
CA GLU A 28 6.25 -8.56 -14.47
C GLU A 28 6.75 -8.79 -13.05
N LEU A 29 7.10 -7.73 -12.33
CA LEU A 29 7.52 -7.82 -10.93
C LEU A 29 6.41 -8.38 -10.05
N ASP A 30 5.18 -7.91 -10.21
CA ASP A 30 4.02 -8.41 -9.47
C ASP A 30 3.78 -9.90 -9.75
N ALA A 31 3.87 -10.32 -11.00
CA ALA A 31 3.74 -11.73 -11.40
C ALA A 31 4.80 -12.62 -10.76
N VAL A 32 6.06 -12.16 -10.70
CA VAL A 32 7.16 -12.89 -10.04
C VAL A 32 6.87 -13.03 -8.54
N PHE A 33 6.57 -11.94 -7.85
CA PHE A 33 6.36 -11.96 -6.39
C PHE A 33 5.09 -12.71 -5.98
N SER A 34 4.00 -12.55 -6.73
CA SER A 34 2.80 -13.36 -6.50
C SER A 34 3.05 -14.85 -6.78
N GLY A 35 3.85 -15.16 -7.79
CA GLY A 35 4.31 -16.52 -8.08
C GLY A 35 5.08 -17.15 -6.93
N TRP A 36 5.93 -16.38 -6.25
CA TRP A 36 6.64 -16.86 -5.05
C TRP A 36 5.69 -17.18 -3.90
N GLY A 37 4.70 -16.32 -3.67
CA GLY A 37 3.67 -16.58 -2.67
C GLY A 37 2.91 -17.86 -2.97
N ARG A 38 2.40 -18.02 -4.19
CA ARG A 38 1.66 -19.22 -4.61
C ARG A 38 2.51 -20.49 -4.52
N ALA A 39 3.77 -20.43 -4.94
CA ALA A 39 4.69 -21.56 -4.82
C ALA A 39 4.97 -21.97 -3.36
N ALA A 40 4.84 -21.04 -2.44
CA ALA A 40 4.93 -21.30 -1.00
C ALA A 40 3.60 -21.73 -0.36
N GLY A 41 2.53 -21.86 -1.14
CA GLY A 41 1.19 -22.25 -0.66
C GLY A 41 0.31 -21.05 -0.24
N ALA A 42 0.70 -19.82 -0.52
CA ALA A 42 -0.13 -18.67 -0.22
C ALA A 42 -1.41 -18.65 -1.06
N ARG A 43 -2.53 -18.37 -0.42
CA ARG A 43 -3.81 -18.11 -1.09
C ARG A 43 -3.87 -16.63 -1.46
N GLU A 44 -4.27 -16.34 -2.68
CA GLU A 44 -4.40 -14.96 -3.15
C GLU A 44 -5.78 -14.40 -2.83
N ILE A 45 -5.83 -13.19 -2.29
CA ILE A 45 -7.06 -12.41 -2.08
C ILE A 45 -6.93 -11.06 -2.76
N LEU A 46 -8.07 -10.45 -3.09
CA LEU A 46 -8.13 -9.12 -3.68
C LEU A 46 -8.87 -8.17 -2.73
N PRO A 47 -8.15 -7.32 -2.00
CA PRO A 47 -8.75 -6.36 -1.10
C PRO A 47 -9.31 -5.14 -1.86
N PRO A 48 -10.28 -4.41 -1.28
CA PRO A 48 -10.72 -3.13 -1.83
C PRO A 48 -9.62 -2.06 -1.66
N PRO A 49 -9.58 -1.04 -2.55
CA PRO A 49 -8.57 0.01 -2.46
C PRO A 49 -8.82 1.03 -1.35
N VAL A 50 -9.97 1.00 -0.72
CA VAL A 50 -10.36 1.85 0.40
C VAL A 50 -11.14 1.03 1.43
N TYR A 51 -11.12 1.44 2.70
CA TYR A 51 -11.81 0.78 3.78
C TYR A 51 -12.66 1.77 4.58
N PRO A 52 -13.70 1.34 5.31
CA PRO A 52 -14.28 2.17 6.35
C PRO A 52 -13.21 2.62 7.35
N VAL A 53 -13.26 3.89 7.78
CA VAL A 53 -12.32 4.43 8.79
C VAL A 53 -12.28 3.53 10.04
N ARG A 54 -13.46 3.08 10.52
CA ARG A 54 -13.60 2.20 11.69
C ARG A 54 -12.85 0.86 11.56
N ASP A 55 -12.64 0.36 10.32
CA ASP A 55 -11.95 -0.91 10.11
C ASP A 55 -10.43 -0.73 10.09
N LEU A 56 -9.93 0.39 9.61
CA LEU A 56 -8.51 0.74 9.74
C LEU A 56 -8.16 1.17 11.18
N GLU A 57 -9.09 1.76 11.92
CA GLU A 57 -8.91 2.12 13.34
C GLU A 57 -8.54 0.91 14.20
N LYS A 58 -9.06 -0.30 13.88
CA LYS A 58 -8.71 -1.56 14.57
C LYS A 58 -7.21 -1.87 14.59
N PHE A 59 -6.43 -1.28 13.71
CA PHE A 59 -4.98 -1.44 13.61
C PHE A 59 -4.21 -0.25 14.18
N ASP A 60 -4.86 0.62 14.92
CA ASP A 60 -4.28 1.82 15.53
C ASP A 60 -3.57 2.75 14.53
N VAL A 61 -3.97 2.71 13.25
CA VAL A 61 -3.28 3.44 12.17
C VAL A 61 -3.34 4.95 12.37
N TYR A 62 -4.46 5.45 12.91
CA TYR A 62 -4.65 6.88 13.14
C TYR A 62 -3.96 7.38 14.42
N THR A 63 -3.61 6.46 15.32
CA THR A 63 -2.83 6.74 16.54
C THR A 63 -1.33 6.65 16.29
N ASN A 64 -0.90 5.58 15.60
CA ASN A 64 0.52 5.31 15.39
C ASN A 64 1.10 6.02 14.17
N PHE A 65 0.29 6.28 13.14
CA PHE A 65 0.74 6.85 11.87
C PHE A 65 -0.16 8.00 11.37
N PRO A 66 -0.59 8.96 12.25
CA PRO A 66 -1.52 10.02 11.86
C PRO A 66 -0.98 10.88 10.70
N HIS A 67 0.33 11.06 10.63
CA HIS A 67 1.00 11.84 9.59
C HIS A 67 0.94 11.19 8.20
N LEU A 68 0.76 9.86 8.13
CA LEU A 68 0.61 9.13 6.86
C LEU A 68 -0.85 8.98 6.43
N ALA A 69 -1.79 9.21 7.35
CA ALA A 69 -3.19 8.91 7.12
C ALA A 69 -3.84 9.85 6.10
N LEU A 70 -4.57 9.27 5.18
CA LEU A 70 -5.47 9.95 4.26
C LEU A 70 -6.87 9.38 4.41
N VAL A 71 -7.85 10.27 4.33
CA VAL A 71 -9.27 9.91 4.42
C VAL A 71 -10.05 10.51 3.27
N GLY A 72 -11.14 9.87 2.87
CA GLY A 72 -12.03 10.33 1.81
C GLY A 72 -13.40 10.67 2.35
N ALA A 73 -14.02 11.68 1.74
CA ALA A 73 -15.37 12.13 2.01
C ALA A 73 -16.20 12.22 0.74
N GLY A 74 -17.50 11.99 0.84
CA GLY A 74 -18.45 12.29 -0.23
C GLY A 74 -18.73 13.78 -0.32
N LEU A 75 -19.25 14.24 -1.44
CA LEU A 75 -19.79 15.60 -1.58
C LEU A 75 -21.14 15.69 -0.87
N ASP A 76 -21.34 16.77 -0.12
CA ASP A 76 -22.65 17.17 0.41
C ASP A 76 -23.35 18.06 -0.64
N LEU A 77 -24.34 17.50 -1.30
CA LEU A 77 -25.08 18.21 -2.35
C LEU A 77 -26.21 19.08 -1.79
N ASP A 78 -26.56 18.91 -0.52
CA ASP A 78 -27.63 19.67 0.13
C ASP A 78 -27.12 21.03 0.62
N THR A 79 -25.85 21.12 1.04
CA THR A 79 -25.26 22.33 1.62
C THR A 79 -24.23 22.99 0.72
N GLY A 80 -23.68 22.29 -0.26
CA GLY A 80 -22.59 22.75 -1.12
C GLY A 80 -23.00 22.94 -2.57
N SER A 81 -22.21 23.75 -3.30
CA SER A 81 -22.40 23.96 -4.73
C SER A 81 -22.06 22.73 -5.60
N GLY A 82 -21.43 21.71 -5.02
CA GLY A 82 -20.90 20.54 -5.72
C GLY A 82 -19.78 20.86 -6.71
N LYS A 83 -19.27 22.11 -6.73
CA LYS A 83 -18.21 22.55 -7.64
C LYS A 83 -16.94 22.89 -6.84
N PRO A 84 -15.76 22.48 -7.34
CA PRO A 84 -14.51 22.89 -6.74
C PRO A 84 -14.22 24.37 -6.98
N SER A 85 -13.54 25.01 -6.05
CA SER A 85 -12.94 26.34 -6.18
C SER A 85 -11.48 26.28 -5.77
N ASP A 86 -10.61 26.99 -6.43
CA ASP A 86 -9.17 27.03 -6.16
C ASP A 86 -8.51 25.63 -6.06
N GLY A 87 -8.97 24.70 -6.90
CA GLY A 87 -8.44 23.33 -6.96
C GLY A 87 -8.94 22.38 -5.88
N GLY A 88 -9.89 22.80 -5.04
CA GLY A 88 -10.42 21.98 -3.94
C GLY A 88 -11.91 22.18 -3.69
N PHE A 89 -12.43 21.45 -2.71
CA PHE A 89 -13.77 21.63 -2.16
C PHE A 89 -13.67 22.25 -0.77
N ALA A 90 -14.52 23.21 -0.48
CA ALA A 90 -14.65 23.77 0.85
C ALA A 90 -15.10 22.69 1.85
N PRO A 91 -14.64 22.71 3.12
CA PRO A 91 -14.99 21.68 4.11
C PRO A 91 -16.49 21.49 4.30
N GLU A 92 -17.28 22.56 4.24
CA GLU A 92 -18.75 22.55 4.33
C GLU A 92 -19.45 21.87 3.14
N SER A 93 -18.74 21.66 2.04
CA SER A 93 -19.22 20.92 0.85
C SER A 93 -18.94 19.41 0.95
N LEU A 94 -18.37 18.95 2.07
CA LEU A 94 -17.99 17.56 2.26
C LEU A 94 -18.81 16.91 3.38
N LEU A 95 -19.28 15.70 3.13
CA LEU A 95 -19.79 14.84 4.18
C LEU A 95 -18.65 14.43 5.14
N GLY A 96 -19.00 13.96 6.34
CA GLY A 96 -17.98 13.42 7.25
C GLY A 96 -17.14 12.33 6.60
N ALA A 97 -15.82 12.40 6.73
CA ALA A 97 -14.89 11.43 6.15
C ALA A 97 -15.10 10.06 6.79
N ARG A 98 -15.57 9.09 6.01
CA ARG A 98 -15.86 7.72 6.46
C ARG A 98 -15.02 6.65 5.75
N LEU A 99 -14.27 7.05 4.72
CA LEU A 99 -13.38 6.17 3.97
C LEU A 99 -11.94 6.45 4.40
N GLY A 100 -11.22 5.40 4.76
CA GLY A 100 -9.79 5.42 5.02
C GLY A 100 -9.02 4.87 3.83
N LEU A 101 -7.94 5.53 3.45
CA LEU A 101 -7.03 5.08 2.41
C LEU A 101 -5.90 4.29 3.09
N PRO A 102 -5.70 3.00 2.74
CA PRO A 102 -4.72 2.17 3.44
C PRO A 102 -3.29 2.60 3.11
N HIS A 103 -2.41 2.66 4.11
CA HIS A 103 -0.98 2.90 3.89
C HIS A 103 -0.13 1.63 3.90
N ALA A 104 -0.77 0.46 4.07
CA ALA A 104 -0.19 -0.87 3.92
C ALA A 104 -1.22 -1.85 3.37
N THR A 105 -0.77 -2.92 2.72
CA THR A 105 -1.65 -3.89 2.05
C THR A 105 -2.15 -4.96 3.02
N CYS A 106 -1.38 -5.30 4.06
CA CYS A 106 -1.68 -6.37 5.02
C CYS A 106 -3.02 -6.23 5.76
N TYR A 107 -3.56 -5.03 5.86
CA TYR A 107 -4.88 -4.80 6.48
C TYR A 107 -5.97 -5.66 5.84
N GLY A 108 -5.90 -5.87 4.50
CA GLY A 108 -6.83 -6.74 3.80
C GLY A 108 -6.77 -8.20 4.28
N ALA A 109 -5.57 -8.71 4.57
CA ALA A 109 -5.41 -10.08 5.08
C ALA A 109 -5.96 -10.22 6.51
N TYR A 110 -5.72 -9.24 7.37
CA TYR A 110 -6.21 -9.27 8.75
C TYR A 110 -7.73 -9.13 8.81
N LEU A 111 -8.33 -8.22 8.05
CA LEU A 111 -9.79 -8.08 7.97
C LEU A 111 -10.45 -9.31 7.34
N PHE A 112 -9.81 -9.94 6.35
CA PHE A 112 -10.32 -11.18 5.76
C PHE A 112 -10.41 -12.33 6.77
N HIS A 113 -9.51 -12.36 7.75
CA HIS A 113 -9.47 -13.36 8.80
C HIS A 113 -10.08 -12.88 10.14
N GLU A 114 -10.71 -11.71 10.15
CA GLU A 114 -11.34 -11.19 11.37
C GLU A 114 -12.36 -12.20 11.94
N ASN A 115 -12.29 -12.43 13.24
CA ASN A 115 -13.16 -13.36 13.97
C ASN A 115 -13.14 -14.81 13.47
N THR A 116 -12.09 -15.22 12.76
CA THR A 116 -11.90 -16.60 12.32
C THR A 116 -10.70 -17.24 12.99
N HIS A 117 -10.76 -18.56 13.18
CA HIS A 117 -9.57 -19.32 13.55
C HIS A 117 -8.68 -19.48 12.32
N VAL A 118 -7.43 -19.03 12.43
CA VAL A 118 -6.44 -19.15 11.38
C VAL A 118 -5.48 -20.29 11.72
N PRO A 119 -5.40 -21.35 10.88
CA PRO A 119 -4.43 -22.42 11.10
C PRO A 119 -2.99 -21.89 11.10
N ASP A 120 -2.12 -22.52 11.91
CA ASP A 120 -0.69 -22.25 11.84
C ASP A 120 -0.14 -22.55 10.45
N GLY A 121 0.78 -21.74 9.99
CA GLY A 121 1.34 -21.89 8.64
C GLY A 121 0.50 -21.26 7.51
N THR A 122 -0.53 -20.49 7.83
CA THR A 122 -1.34 -19.81 6.81
C THR A 122 -0.55 -18.70 6.12
N LEU A 123 -0.55 -18.72 4.78
CA LEU A 123 0.03 -17.69 3.93
C LEU A 123 -1.04 -17.06 3.04
N ILE A 124 -1.06 -15.74 3.01
CA ILE A 124 -1.92 -14.95 2.12
C ILE A 124 -1.04 -14.07 1.25
N THR A 125 -1.29 -14.03 -0.05
CA THR A 125 -0.69 -13.01 -0.94
C THR A 125 -1.77 -12.07 -1.45
N LEU A 126 -1.45 -10.79 -1.49
CA LEU A 126 -2.38 -9.76 -1.91
C LEU A 126 -1.63 -8.54 -2.45
N VAL A 127 -2.26 -7.83 -3.36
CA VAL A 127 -1.78 -6.54 -3.87
C VAL A 127 -2.85 -5.50 -3.65
N ASN A 128 -2.45 -4.29 -3.27
CA ASN A 128 -3.38 -3.17 -3.13
C ASN A 128 -2.73 -1.85 -3.55
N ARG A 129 -3.58 -0.86 -3.78
CA ARG A 129 -3.18 0.53 -3.86
C ARG A 129 -3.04 1.08 -2.45
N CYS A 130 -1.83 1.53 -2.11
CA CYS A 130 -1.54 2.16 -0.83
C CYS A 130 -1.34 3.67 -1.02
N PHE A 131 -1.57 4.41 0.07
CA PHE A 131 -1.52 5.86 0.09
C PHE A 131 -0.77 6.31 1.35
N ARG A 132 0.14 7.28 1.19
CA ARG A 132 0.88 7.87 2.31
C ARG A 132 0.98 9.36 2.14
N ASN A 133 0.48 10.09 3.12
CA ASN A 133 0.65 11.54 3.21
C ASN A 133 2.04 11.82 3.78
N GLU A 134 3.00 12.08 2.91
CA GLU A 134 4.39 12.30 3.28
C GLU A 134 4.69 13.82 3.26
N GLU A 135 5.70 14.26 4.01
CA GLU A 135 6.12 15.66 4.01
C GLU A 135 6.69 16.12 2.66
N HIS A 136 7.28 15.19 1.90
CA HIS A 136 7.79 15.45 0.54
C HIS A 136 7.69 14.18 -0.31
N TYR A 137 7.61 14.38 -1.62
CA TYR A 137 7.56 13.31 -2.60
C TYR A 137 8.77 13.39 -3.55
N GLY A 138 9.18 12.24 -4.10
CA GLY A 138 10.37 12.11 -4.93
C GLY A 138 10.15 11.24 -6.17
N GLY A 139 9.01 11.41 -6.85
CA GLY A 139 8.62 10.61 -8.00
C GLY A 139 8.53 9.13 -7.63
N LEU A 140 9.04 8.21 -8.47
CA LEU A 140 8.91 6.76 -8.25
C LEU A 140 9.56 6.24 -6.95
N ARG A 141 10.38 7.04 -6.27
CA ARG A 141 11.01 6.64 -5.00
C ARG A 141 10.12 6.90 -3.79
N ARG A 142 9.22 7.87 -3.88
CA ARG A 142 8.32 8.25 -2.78
C ARG A 142 7.08 8.90 -3.37
N LEU A 143 6.01 8.12 -3.47
CA LEU A 143 4.73 8.52 -4.03
C LEU A 143 3.67 8.62 -2.94
N LEU A 144 2.69 9.50 -3.13
CA LEU A 144 1.47 9.54 -2.34
C LEU A 144 0.65 8.27 -2.55
N SER A 145 0.59 7.77 -3.79
CA SER A 145 -0.14 6.55 -4.13
C SER A 145 0.73 5.58 -4.92
N PHE A 146 0.84 4.35 -4.43
CA PHE A 146 1.67 3.30 -5.03
C PHE A 146 1.02 1.93 -4.85
N GLN A 147 1.45 0.97 -5.67
CA GLN A 147 1.03 -0.42 -5.52
C GLN A 147 2.00 -1.15 -4.58
N MET A 148 1.44 -1.95 -3.68
CA MET A 148 2.22 -2.78 -2.76
C MET A 148 1.71 -4.22 -2.82
N ARG A 149 2.62 -5.16 -3.17
CA ARG A 149 2.39 -6.61 -3.08
C ARG A 149 2.96 -7.10 -1.75
N GLU A 150 2.19 -7.88 -1.03
CA GLU A 150 2.63 -8.51 0.21
C GLU A 150 2.38 -10.02 0.20
N ILE A 151 3.20 -10.74 0.97
CA ILE A 151 2.98 -12.11 1.39
C ILE A 151 2.90 -12.07 2.92
N VAL A 152 1.72 -12.30 3.45
CA VAL A 152 1.42 -12.22 4.89
C VAL A 152 1.44 -13.63 5.46
N ALA A 153 2.28 -13.84 6.48
CA ALA A 153 2.34 -15.08 7.23
C ALA A 153 1.56 -14.94 8.53
N LEU A 154 0.67 -15.89 8.78
CA LEU A 154 -0.17 -15.96 9.97
C LEU A 154 0.06 -17.29 10.66
N GLY A 155 0.24 -17.28 11.99
CA GLY A 155 0.49 -18.47 12.77
C GLY A 155 1.47 -18.24 13.93
N SER A 156 2.24 -19.27 14.30
CA SER A 156 3.22 -19.20 15.35
C SER A 156 4.35 -18.20 15.06
N TYR A 157 4.98 -17.72 16.12
CA TYR A 157 6.14 -16.83 15.98
C TYR A 157 7.26 -17.46 15.14
N GLU A 158 7.54 -18.75 15.37
CA GLU A 158 8.56 -19.50 14.62
C GLU A 158 8.23 -19.53 13.13
N HIS A 159 7.00 -19.92 12.76
CA HIS A 159 6.56 -19.93 11.36
C HIS A 159 6.70 -18.54 10.70
N THR A 160 6.30 -17.48 11.39
CA THR A 160 6.38 -16.13 10.83
C THR A 160 7.82 -15.67 10.63
N GLN A 161 8.73 -15.94 11.58
CA GLN A 161 10.15 -15.60 11.46
C GLN A 161 10.84 -16.37 10.32
N ASP A 162 10.61 -17.67 10.23
CA ASP A 162 11.16 -18.51 9.16
C ASP A 162 10.68 -18.06 7.78
N THR A 163 9.40 -17.70 7.69
CA THR A 163 8.83 -17.18 6.44
C THR A 163 9.47 -15.85 6.04
N ILE A 164 9.63 -14.92 7.00
CA ILE A 164 10.30 -13.63 6.74
C ILE A 164 11.74 -13.85 6.29
N ALA A 165 12.50 -14.71 6.97
CA ALA A 165 13.90 -15.00 6.63
C ALA A 165 14.01 -15.56 5.21
N ARG A 166 13.20 -16.57 4.87
CA ARG A 166 13.18 -17.21 3.55
C ARG A 166 12.84 -16.24 2.41
N PHE A 167 11.81 -15.39 2.59
CA PHE A 167 11.46 -14.42 1.55
C PHE A 167 12.45 -13.26 1.46
N THR A 168 13.05 -12.85 2.58
CA THR A 168 14.13 -11.84 2.58
C THR A 168 15.32 -12.32 1.75
N GLU A 169 15.78 -13.56 1.96
CA GLU A 169 16.87 -14.16 1.18
C GLU A 169 16.53 -14.18 -0.31
N ARG A 170 15.33 -14.64 -0.65
CA ARG A 170 14.87 -14.69 -2.04
C ARG A 170 14.80 -13.32 -2.71
N ILE A 171 14.38 -12.28 -1.99
CA ILE A 171 14.38 -10.90 -2.50
C ILE A 171 15.81 -10.42 -2.75
N LEU A 172 16.74 -10.71 -1.84
CA LEU A 172 18.15 -10.34 -1.98
C LEU A 172 18.80 -11.04 -3.17
N GLU A 173 18.55 -12.31 -3.37
CA GLU A 173 19.03 -13.07 -4.55
C GLU A 173 18.47 -12.49 -5.85
N PHE A 174 17.16 -12.25 -5.90
CA PHE A 174 16.50 -11.65 -7.07
C PHE A 174 17.08 -10.28 -7.41
N SER A 175 17.28 -9.41 -6.41
CA SER A 175 17.82 -8.07 -6.64
C SER A 175 19.28 -8.11 -7.11
N ARG A 176 20.11 -9.03 -6.61
CA ARG A 176 21.49 -9.26 -7.11
C ARG A 176 21.49 -9.74 -8.55
N ALA A 177 20.63 -10.71 -8.89
CA ALA A 177 20.51 -11.24 -10.25
C ALA A 177 20.05 -10.20 -11.28
N ARG A 178 19.28 -9.21 -10.86
CA ARG A 178 18.79 -8.11 -11.71
C ARG A 178 19.64 -6.83 -11.62
N GLN A 179 20.77 -6.85 -10.90
CA GLN A 179 21.63 -5.68 -10.65
C GLN A 179 20.87 -4.47 -10.06
N VAL A 180 19.80 -4.74 -9.32
CA VAL A 180 19.04 -3.70 -8.64
C VAL A 180 19.75 -3.40 -7.32
N GLY A 181 20.23 -2.17 -7.14
CA GLY A 181 20.88 -1.76 -5.89
C GLY A 181 19.90 -1.82 -4.73
N VAL A 182 20.12 -2.74 -3.79
CA VAL A 182 19.39 -2.77 -2.51
C VAL A 182 20.12 -1.83 -1.57
N ALA A 183 19.53 -0.67 -1.29
CA ALA A 183 19.98 0.21 -0.21
C ALA A 183 19.60 -0.44 1.14
N GLY A 184 20.44 -1.36 1.60
CA GLY A 184 20.30 -2.05 2.89
C GLY A 184 21.52 -1.78 3.74
N GLY A 185 21.55 -0.63 4.42
CA GLY A 185 22.42 -0.41 5.57
C GLY A 185 21.64 -0.72 6.87
N PRO A 186 22.29 -1.24 7.92
CA PRO A 186 21.64 -1.44 9.21
C PRO A 186 21.18 -0.07 9.73
N ARG A 187 19.90 0.05 10.09
CA ARG A 187 19.41 1.21 10.82
C ARG A 187 20.04 1.16 12.20
N GLY A 188 21.05 2.00 12.41
CA GLY A 188 21.58 2.24 13.73
C GLY A 188 20.43 2.67 14.65
N ARG A 189 20.31 1.97 15.77
CA ARG A 189 19.47 2.40 16.89
C ARG A 189 20.17 3.61 17.51
N SER A 190 19.50 4.70 17.52
CA SER A 190 19.78 5.82 18.44
C SER A 190 18.50 6.18 19.16
#